data_d94c4f4faf9b15d2b63b8f1559e1e5bb
#
_entry.id   d94c4f4faf9b15d2b63b8f1559e1e5bb
#
_cell.length_a   1.000
_cell.length_b   1.000
_cell.length_c   1.000
_cell.angle_alpha   90.00
_cell.angle_beta   90.00
_cell.angle_gamma   90.00
#
_symmetry.space_group_name_H-M   'P 1'
#
loop_
_entity.id
_entity.type
_entity.pdbx_description
1 polymer ?
#
loop_
_entity_poly.entity_id
_entity_poly.type
_entity_poly.pdbx_seq_one_letter_code
_entity_poly.pdbx_strand_id
1 'polypeptide(L)'
;MTSSLVGSEMCIRDRKKGYEIGLISKERYDWVCKKEELIAQEIERVAKVKIGANKKVQELLESYDSIPLNTGTFLTELIRRPELDYDKLAPIDPERPDLPAEVAEQVNISIKYDGYIKRQMKQVESFKKLEKKKIPENFNYDDVPSLRIEARQKLKTYSPTSIGQASRISGVSPADVSVLLVYMEQMKYHEKESAE
;
A
#
# COMPACT_ATOMS: atom_id res chain seq x y z
N MET A 1 8.91 -32.69 -8.39
CA MET A 1 8.61 -32.06 -7.09
C MET A 1 8.46 -30.55 -7.25
N THR A 2 7.63 -30.09 -8.15
CA THR A 2 7.43 -28.65 -8.43
C THR A 2 5.96 -28.26 -8.41
N SER A 3 5.10 -29.16 -7.93
CA SER A 3 3.64 -28.95 -7.88
C SER A 3 3.17 -28.11 -6.68
N SER A 4 4.00 -27.87 -5.68
CA SER A 4 3.63 -27.18 -4.45
C SER A 4 3.68 -25.65 -4.56
N LEU A 5 4.50 -25.10 -5.42
CA LEU A 5 4.70 -23.64 -5.56
C LEU A 5 3.64 -22.94 -6.46
N VAL A 6 2.90 -23.71 -7.24
CA VAL A 6 1.91 -23.15 -8.19
C VAL A 6 0.49 -23.06 -7.57
N GLY A 7 0.29 -23.61 -6.38
CA GLY A 7 -1.09 -23.86 -5.91
C GLY A 7 -1.63 -22.90 -4.87
N SER A 8 -0.84 -22.32 -3.97
CA SER A 8 -1.42 -21.66 -2.80
C SER A 8 -1.26 -20.14 -2.77
N GLU A 9 -0.21 -19.60 -3.36
CA GLU A 9 0.14 -18.19 -3.15
C GLU A 9 -0.01 -17.32 -4.40
N MET A 10 -0.12 -17.93 -5.58
CA MET A 10 -0.38 -17.15 -6.76
C MET A 10 -1.78 -16.54 -6.69
N CYS A 11 -1.77 -15.34 -6.17
CA CYS A 11 -2.76 -14.32 -6.41
C CYS A 11 -4.15 -14.62 -5.86
N ILE A 12 -4.33 -14.42 -4.57
CA ILE A 12 -5.67 -14.16 -4.00
C ILE A 12 -6.42 -13.18 -4.93
N ARG A 13 -5.75 -12.16 -5.42
CA ARG A 13 -6.28 -11.21 -6.41
C ARG A 13 -6.83 -11.86 -7.69
N ASP A 14 -6.13 -12.85 -8.23
CA ASP A 14 -6.48 -13.44 -9.53
C ASP A 14 -7.45 -14.63 -9.39
N ARG A 15 -7.73 -15.10 -8.16
CA ARG A 15 -8.64 -16.23 -7.93
C ARG A 15 -10.09 -15.93 -8.32
N LYS A 16 -10.56 -14.69 -8.12
CA LYS A 16 -11.87 -14.28 -8.59
C LYS A 16 -12.00 -14.42 -10.10
N LYS A 17 -11.02 -13.90 -10.84
CA LYS A 17 -10.95 -14.05 -12.30
C LYS A 17 -10.78 -15.50 -12.73
N GLY A 18 -9.93 -16.26 -12.02
CA GLY A 18 -9.76 -17.69 -12.27
C GLY A 18 -11.05 -18.49 -12.09
N TYR A 19 -11.90 -18.13 -11.14
CA TYR A 19 -13.21 -18.73 -10.96
C TYR A 19 -14.18 -18.31 -12.08
N GLU A 20 -14.23 -17.03 -12.44
CA GLU A 20 -15.07 -16.50 -13.52
C GLU A 20 -14.79 -17.16 -14.88
N ILE A 21 -13.55 -17.55 -15.16
CA ILE A 21 -13.14 -18.24 -16.40
C ILE A 21 -13.06 -19.77 -16.25
N GLY A 22 -13.49 -20.32 -15.12
CA GLY A 22 -13.59 -21.77 -14.91
C GLY A 22 -12.29 -22.49 -14.59
N LEU A 23 -11.20 -21.81 -14.25
CA LEU A 23 -9.90 -22.41 -13.88
C LEU A 23 -9.83 -22.88 -12.41
N ILE A 24 -10.72 -22.39 -11.56
CA ILE A 24 -10.74 -22.69 -10.13
C ILE A 24 -12.13 -23.24 -9.76
N SER A 25 -12.16 -24.33 -8.98
CA SER A 25 -13.42 -24.89 -8.47
C SER A 25 -14.14 -23.93 -7.53
N LYS A 26 -15.47 -24.05 -7.46
CA LYS A 26 -16.30 -23.25 -6.56
C LYS A 26 -15.88 -23.40 -5.09
N GLU A 27 -15.62 -24.62 -4.65
CA GLU A 27 -15.21 -24.91 -3.26
C GLU A 27 -13.92 -24.14 -2.87
N ARG A 28 -12.96 -24.11 -3.79
CA ARG A 28 -11.70 -23.41 -3.58
C ARG A 28 -11.88 -21.89 -3.59
N TYR A 29 -12.78 -21.38 -4.40
CA TYR A 29 -13.14 -19.97 -4.42
C TYR A 29 -13.86 -19.56 -3.13
N ASP A 30 -14.85 -20.35 -2.70
CA ASP A 30 -15.63 -20.10 -1.47
C ASP A 30 -14.71 -20.11 -0.23
N TRP A 31 -13.72 -21.01 -0.20
CA TRP A 31 -12.72 -21.04 0.88
C TRP A 31 -11.89 -19.73 0.91
N VAL A 32 -11.47 -19.22 -0.23
CA VAL A 32 -10.71 -17.96 -0.29
C VAL A 32 -11.55 -16.79 0.20
N CYS A 33 -12.80 -16.69 -0.25
CA CYS A 33 -13.70 -15.63 0.22
C CYS A 33 -13.89 -15.68 1.74
N LYS A 34 -14.11 -16.88 2.29
CA LYS A 34 -14.22 -17.09 3.74
C LYS A 34 -12.94 -16.71 4.48
N LYS A 35 -11.77 -17.06 3.93
CA LYS A 35 -10.46 -16.69 4.50
C LYS A 35 -10.29 -15.17 4.55
N GLU A 36 -10.60 -14.46 3.47
CA GLU A 36 -10.54 -12.99 3.42
C GLU A 36 -11.48 -12.35 4.44
N GLU A 37 -12.69 -12.88 4.58
CA GLU A 37 -13.66 -12.40 5.55
C GLU A 37 -13.17 -12.59 6.99
N LEU A 38 -12.65 -13.78 7.34
CA LEU A 38 -12.10 -14.06 8.66
C LEU A 38 -10.90 -13.14 8.98
N ILE A 39 -10.02 -12.90 8.02
CA ILE A 39 -8.89 -11.98 8.19
C ILE A 39 -9.39 -10.56 8.47
N ALA A 40 -10.35 -10.07 7.70
CA ALA A 40 -10.88 -8.72 7.85
C ALA A 40 -11.58 -8.53 9.21
N GLN A 41 -12.41 -9.50 9.61
CA GLN A 41 -13.10 -9.48 10.91
C GLN A 41 -12.11 -9.47 12.07
N GLU A 42 -11.06 -10.29 12.00
CA GLU A 42 -10.08 -10.39 13.06
C GLU A 42 -9.20 -9.12 13.15
N ILE A 43 -8.78 -8.54 12.03
CA ILE A 43 -8.06 -7.25 12.03
C ILE A 43 -8.92 -6.16 12.68
N GLU A 44 -10.22 -6.12 12.38
CA GLU A 44 -11.13 -5.15 12.96
C GLU A 44 -11.31 -5.38 14.47
N ARG A 45 -11.43 -6.64 14.93
CA ARG A 45 -11.52 -6.99 16.34
C ARG A 45 -10.26 -6.54 17.10
N VAL A 46 -9.09 -6.95 16.64
CA VAL A 46 -7.78 -6.64 17.25
C VAL A 46 -7.54 -5.13 17.33
N ALA A 47 -8.02 -4.36 16.36
CA ALA A 47 -7.92 -2.90 16.38
C ALA A 47 -8.76 -2.24 17.50
N LYS A 48 -9.77 -2.94 18.02
CA LYS A 48 -10.65 -2.45 19.09
C LYS A 48 -10.26 -2.97 20.47
N VAL A 49 -9.51 -4.07 20.55
CA VAL A 49 -9.10 -4.68 21.81
C VAL A 49 -8.04 -3.83 22.50
N LYS A 50 -8.34 -3.42 23.73
CA LYS A 50 -7.41 -2.66 24.60
C LYS A 50 -6.80 -3.58 25.63
N ILE A 51 -5.48 -3.56 25.73
CA ILE A 51 -4.69 -4.33 26.70
C ILE A 51 -4.20 -3.39 27.79
N GLY A 52 -4.56 -3.68 29.04
CA GLY A 52 -4.13 -2.91 30.19
C GLY A 52 -2.69 -3.26 30.61
N ALA A 53 -1.99 -2.34 31.26
CA ALA A 53 -0.63 -2.53 31.77
C ALA A 53 -0.64 -3.31 33.11
N ASN A 54 -1.24 -4.51 33.15
CA ASN A 54 -1.30 -5.37 34.34
C ASN A 54 -0.05 -6.26 34.44
N LYS A 55 0.14 -6.91 35.61
CA LYS A 55 1.29 -7.73 35.91
C LYS A 55 1.50 -8.86 34.88
N LYS A 56 0.43 -9.56 34.48
CA LYS A 56 0.48 -10.65 33.50
C LYS A 56 0.99 -10.17 32.14
N VAL A 57 0.58 -8.98 31.72
CA VAL A 57 1.03 -8.38 30.45
C VAL A 57 2.49 -7.98 30.54
N GLN A 58 2.95 -7.40 31.65
CA GLN A 58 4.35 -7.03 31.84
C GLN A 58 5.27 -8.25 31.82
N GLU A 59 4.91 -9.32 32.54
CA GLU A 59 5.65 -10.58 32.57
C GLU A 59 5.76 -11.20 31.17
N LEU A 60 4.68 -11.13 30.36
CA LEU A 60 4.70 -11.60 28.98
C LEU A 60 5.65 -10.75 28.12
N LEU A 61 5.57 -9.42 28.22
CA LEU A 61 6.43 -8.52 27.45
C LEU A 61 7.91 -8.71 27.82
N GLU A 62 8.23 -8.85 29.11
CA GLU A 62 9.58 -9.15 29.58
C GLU A 62 10.10 -10.47 29.01
N SER A 63 9.27 -11.51 28.92
CA SER A 63 9.67 -12.82 28.39
C SER A 63 10.10 -12.79 26.92
N TYR A 64 9.71 -11.73 26.19
CA TYR A 64 10.08 -11.49 24.79
C TYR A 64 11.01 -10.28 24.61
N ASP A 65 11.67 -9.81 25.66
CA ASP A 65 12.55 -8.64 25.64
C ASP A 65 11.87 -7.38 25.10
N SER A 66 10.54 -7.29 25.27
CA SER A 66 9.76 -6.16 24.78
C SER A 66 9.61 -5.06 25.83
N ILE A 67 9.52 -3.82 25.38
CA ILE A 67 9.40 -2.64 26.26
C ILE A 67 8.11 -2.74 27.09
N PRO A 68 8.17 -2.58 28.42
CA PRO A 68 7.02 -2.58 29.30
C PRO A 68 5.99 -1.49 28.92
N LEU A 69 4.73 -1.72 29.28
CA LEU A 69 3.66 -0.74 29.09
C LEU A 69 3.54 0.16 30.30
N ASN A 70 3.56 1.47 30.11
CA ASN A 70 3.23 2.45 31.14
C ASN A 70 1.72 2.68 31.28
N THR A 71 1.00 2.57 30.15
CA THR A 71 -0.45 2.74 30.05
C THR A 71 -1.06 1.67 29.15
N GLY A 72 -2.39 1.50 29.21
CA GLY A 72 -3.09 0.59 28.31
C GLY A 72 -2.92 1.01 26.85
N THR A 73 -2.77 -0.01 25.96
CA THR A 73 -2.59 0.19 24.53
C THR A 73 -3.51 -0.74 23.74
N PHE A 74 -3.66 -0.51 22.44
CA PHE A 74 -4.38 -1.43 21.56
C PHE A 74 -3.54 -2.65 21.23
N LEU A 75 -4.18 -3.80 21.09
CA LEU A 75 -3.50 -5.06 20.75
C LEU A 75 -2.74 -4.96 19.41
N THR A 76 -3.25 -4.21 18.44
CA THR A 76 -2.56 -3.90 17.19
C THR A 76 -1.19 -3.26 17.38
N GLU A 77 -1.04 -2.37 18.36
CA GLU A 77 0.25 -1.70 18.63
C GLU A 77 1.28 -2.69 19.18
N LEU A 78 0.84 -3.67 19.96
CA LEU A 78 1.72 -4.74 20.44
C LEU A 78 2.14 -5.68 19.30
N ILE A 79 1.21 -6.09 18.41
CA ILE A 79 1.52 -6.92 17.25
C ILE A 79 2.52 -6.24 16.31
N ARG A 80 2.50 -4.91 16.20
CA ARG A 80 3.43 -4.14 15.36
C ARG A 80 4.86 -4.16 15.84
N ARG A 81 5.12 -4.52 17.11
CA ARG A 81 6.48 -4.62 17.63
C ARG A 81 7.23 -5.78 16.97
N PRO A 82 8.51 -5.60 16.59
CA PRO A 82 9.29 -6.63 15.89
C PRO A 82 9.37 -7.97 16.64
N GLU A 83 9.54 -7.90 17.95
CA GLU A 83 9.72 -9.06 18.84
C GLU A 83 8.42 -9.81 19.15
N LEU A 84 7.26 -9.18 18.95
CA LEU A 84 5.94 -9.74 19.22
C LEU A 84 5.24 -10.14 17.92
N ASP A 85 4.28 -11.02 18.02
CA ASP A 85 3.39 -11.43 16.94
C ASP A 85 1.99 -11.77 17.47
N TYR A 86 1.06 -12.05 16.56
CA TYR A 86 -0.32 -12.37 16.91
C TYR A 86 -0.43 -13.61 17.81
N ASP A 87 0.43 -14.64 17.61
CA ASP A 87 0.37 -15.89 18.37
C ASP A 87 0.99 -15.75 19.76
N LYS A 88 2.11 -15.01 19.88
CA LYS A 88 2.74 -14.72 21.16
C LYS A 88 1.85 -13.95 22.13
N LEU A 89 0.93 -13.17 21.61
CA LEU A 89 0.00 -12.36 22.41
C LEU A 89 -1.28 -13.11 22.81
N ALA A 90 -1.47 -14.36 22.36
CA ALA A 90 -2.62 -15.18 22.74
C ALA A 90 -2.87 -15.27 24.27
N PRO A 91 -1.88 -15.37 25.16
CA PRO A 91 -2.12 -15.47 26.61
C PRO A 91 -2.78 -14.22 27.22
N ILE A 92 -2.70 -13.07 26.56
CA ILE A 92 -3.27 -11.80 27.05
C ILE A 92 -4.50 -11.35 26.26
N ASP A 93 -4.95 -12.13 25.29
CA ASP A 93 -6.16 -11.90 24.49
C ASP A 93 -7.19 -13.01 24.77
N PRO A 94 -8.02 -12.90 25.82
CA PRO A 94 -8.95 -13.94 26.22
C PRO A 94 -10.12 -14.12 25.24
N GLU A 95 -10.38 -13.13 24.40
CA GLU A 95 -11.45 -13.17 23.40
C GLU A 95 -10.94 -13.59 22.01
N ARG A 96 -9.70 -14.08 21.95
CA ARG A 96 -9.10 -14.54 20.71
C ARG A 96 -9.90 -15.70 20.12
N PRO A 97 -10.38 -15.59 18.86
CA PRO A 97 -11.07 -16.70 18.20
C PRO A 97 -10.09 -17.81 17.81
N ASP A 98 -10.62 -19.04 17.73
CA ASP A 98 -9.88 -20.16 17.14
C ASP A 98 -9.91 -20.04 15.62
N LEU A 99 -8.78 -19.65 15.05
CA LEU A 99 -8.62 -19.39 13.61
C LEU A 99 -7.67 -20.41 12.98
N PRO A 100 -7.89 -20.78 11.71
CA PRO A 100 -6.90 -21.52 10.95
C PRO A 100 -5.54 -20.83 10.97
N ALA A 101 -4.46 -21.60 11.07
CA ALA A 101 -3.09 -21.04 11.15
C ALA A 101 -2.76 -20.07 10.00
N GLU A 102 -3.22 -20.39 8.79
CA GLU A 102 -3.07 -19.51 7.62
C GLU A 102 -3.78 -18.15 7.75
N VAL A 103 -4.90 -18.09 8.49
CA VAL A 103 -5.63 -16.84 8.76
C VAL A 103 -4.88 -16.04 9.81
N ALA A 104 -4.45 -16.69 10.90
CA ALA A 104 -3.67 -16.05 11.97
C ALA A 104 -2.36 -15.43 11.44
N GLU A 105 -1.65 -16.16 10.58
CA GLU A 105 -0.45 -15.67 9.92
C GLU A 105 -0.74 -14.43 9.05
N GLN A 106 -1.80 -14.45 8.25
CA GLN A 106 -2.17 -13.30 7.41
C GLN A 106 -2.65 -12.09 8.20
N VAL A 107 -3.33 -12.30 9.34
CA VAL A 107 -3.65 -11.21 10.29
C VAL A 107 -2.37 -10.55 10.81
N ASN A 108 -1.42 -11.36 11.26
CA ASN A 108 -0.14 -10.86 11.75
C ASN A 108 0.63 -10.06 10.68
N ILE A 109 0.77 -10.62 9.47
CA ILE A 109 1.42 -9.96 8.34
C ILE A 109 0.71 -8.64 8.01
N SER A 110 -0.61 -8.66 7.89
CA SER A 110 -1.40 -7.48 7.51
C SER A 110 -1.23 -6.34 8.50
N ILE A 111 -1.23 -6.63 9.81
CA ILE A 111 -1.05 -5.62 10.86
C ILE A 111 0.37 -5.05 10.86
N LYS A 112 1.40 -5.90 10.74
CA LYS A 112 2.80 -5.47 10.71
C LYS A 112 3.13 -4.60 9.50
N TYR A 113 2.59 -4.95 8.34
CA TYR A 113 2.86 -4.25 7.08
C TYR A 113 1.89 -3.11 6.75
N ASP A 114 0.81 -2.91 7.52
CA ASP A 114 -0.21 -1.88 7.29
C ASP A 114 0.39 -0.48 7.03
N GLY A 115 1.36 -0.07 7.86
CA GLY A 115 2.02 1.23 7.70
C GLY A 115 2.81 1.35 6.39
N TYR A 116 3.48 0.29 5.97
CA TYR A 116 4.23 0.26 4.71
C TYR A 116 3.27 0.27 3.50
N ILE A 117 2.23 -0.56 3.56
CA ILE A 117 1.20 -0.63 2.50
C ILE A 117 0.52 0.73 2.32
N LYS A 118 0.09 1.38 3.42
CA LYS A 118 -0.51 2.72 3.36
C LYS A 118 0.42 3.77 2.73
N ARG A 119 1.70 3.72 3.05
CA ARG A 119 2.70 4.61 2.44
C ARG A 119 2.85 4.35 0.95
N GLN A 120 2.92 3.09 0.55
CA GLN A 120 3.01 2.68 -0.85
C GLN A 120 1.74 3.08 -1.63
N MET A 121 0.55 2.88 -1.05
CA MET A 121 -0.71 3.29 -1.69
C MET A 121 -0.78 4.80 -1.93
N LYS A 122 -0.29 5.63 -1.01
CA LYS A 122 -0.17 7.08 -1.24
C LYS A 122 0.73 7.41 -2.43
N GLN A 123 1.85 6.69 -2.61
CA GLN A 123 2.71 6.85 -3.78
C GLN A 123 1.99 6.45 -5.07
N VAL A 124 1.30 5.31 -5.07
CA VAL A 124 0.50 4.85 -6.22
C VAL A 124 -0.58 5.88 -6.60
N GLU A 125 -1.27 6.46 -5.63
CA GLU A 125 -2.25 7.51 -5.87
C GLU A 125 -1.62 8.77 -6.46
N SER A 126 -0.44 9.15 -5.99
CA SER A 126 0.32 10.27 -6.55
C SER A 126 0.71 10.00 -8.01
N PHE A 127 1.20 8.81 -8.32
CA PHE A 127 1.49 8.42 -9.71
C PHE A 127 0.23 8.44 -10.59
N LYS A 128 -0.89 7.90 -10.10
CA LYS A 128 -2.17 7.95 -10.85
C LYS A 128 -2.63 9.39 -11.12
N LYS A 129 -2.38 10.32 -10.20
CA LYS A 129 -2.67 11.76 -10.42
C LYS A 129 -1.79 12.35 -11.52
N LEU A 130 -0.50 11.99 -11.55
CA LEU A 130 0.43 12.43 -12.59
C LEU A 130 0.04 11.87 -13.97
N GLU A 131 -0.41 10.61 -14.06
CA GLU A 131 -0.91 10.02 -15.30
C GLU A 131 -2.14 10.72 -15.88
N LYS A 132 -3.01 11.23 -15.00
CA LYS A 132 -4.19 11.99 -15.43
C LYS A 132 -3.88 13.41 -15.89
N LYS A 133 -2.73 13.99 -15.51
CA LYS A 133 -2.30 15.32 -15.94
C LYS A 133 -1.75 15.23 -17.36
N LYS A 134 -2.60 15.55 -18.34
CA LYS A 134 -2.24 15.54 -19.76
C LYS A 134 -1.37 16.74 -20.11
N ILE A 135 -0.39 16.52 -20.98
CA ILE A 135 0.42 17.56 -21.61
C ILE A 135 -0.26 17.89 -22.94
N PRO A 136 -0.51 19.18 -23.29
CA PRO A 136 -1.06 19.56 -24.58
C PRO A 136 -0.18 19.07 -25.74
N GLU A 137 -0.80 18.70 -26.88
CA GLU A 137 -0.07 18.16 -28.03
C GLU A 137 0.97 19.16 -28.60
N ASN A 138 0.64 20.46 -28.55
CA ASN A 138 1.52 21.53 -29.03
C ASN A 138 2.32 22.21 -27.91
N PHE A 139 2.62 21.47 -26.82
CA PHE A 139 3.36 22.03 -25.70
C PHE A 139 4.81 22.31 -26.06
N ASN A 140 5.22 23.59 -25.95
CA ASN A 140 6.59 23.99 -26.23
C ASN A 140 7.47 23.88 -24.99
N TYR A 141 8.34 22.90 -24.96
CA TYR A 141 9.28 22.68 -23.84
C TYR A 141 10.40 23.73 -23.75
N ASP A 142 10.62 24.58 -24.79
CA ASP A 142 11.59 25.67 -24.75
C ASP A 142 11.14 26.83 -23.87
N ASP A 143 9.84 27.01 -23.76
CA ASP A 143 9.25 28.10 -22.97
C ASP A 143 9.28 27.79 -21.45
N VAL A 144 9.62 26.55 -21.06
CA VAL A 144 9.68 26.14 -19.66
C VAL A 144 10.99 26.61 -19.03
N PRO A 145 10.98 27.63 -18.15
CA PRO A 145 12.18 28.10 -17.48
C PRO A 145 12.70 27.02 -16.53
N SER A 146 14.02 27.00 -16.33
CA SER A 146 14.68 26.08 -15.39
C SER A 146 14.57 24.58 -15.73
N LEU A 147 14.04 24.22 -16.90
CA LEU A 147 14.08 22.83 -17.36
C LEU A 147 15.49 22.51 -17.89
N ARG A 148 16.10 21.45 -17.39
CA ARG A 148 17.45 21.03 -17.81
C ARG A 148 17.48 20.71 -19.30
N ILE A 149 18.60 21.03 -19.95
CA ILE A 149 18.79 20.83 -21.40
C ILE A 149 18.52 19.37 -21.80
N GLU A 150 19.07 18.40 -21.05
CA GLU A 150 18.86 16.97 -21.32
C GLU A 150 17.38 16.59 -21.23
N ALA A 151 16.70 16.99 -20.15
CA ALA A 151 15.28 16.73 -19.96
C ALA A 151 14.45 17.33 -21.08
N ARG A 152 14.75 18.57 -21.49
CA ARG A 152 14.08 19.24 -22.62
C ARG A 152 14.24 18.49 -23.93
N GLN A 153 15.46 18.05 -24.25
CA GLN A 153 15.72 17.26 -25.46
C GLN A 153 14.96 15.94 -25.46
N LYS A 154 14.97 15.22 -24.31
CA LYS A 154 14.26 13.95 -24.17
C LYS A 154 12.75 14.12 -24.29
N LEU A 155 12.18 15.14 -23.62
CA LEU A 155 10.76 15.44 -23.70
C LEU A 155 10.30 15.79 -25.12
N LYS A 156 11.11 16.55 -25.88
CA LYS A 156 10.84 16.82 -27.29
C LYS A 156 10.89 15.56 -28.16
N THR A 157 11.87 14.68 -27.91
CA THR A 157 12.04 13.46 -28.70
C THR A 157 10.89 12.47 -28.47
N TYR A 158 10.47 12.28 -27.21
CA TYR A 158 9.47 11.28 -26.84
C TYR A 158 8.04 11.80 -26.82
N SER A 159 7.84 13.12 -26.84
CA SER A 159 6.54 13.80 -26.86
C SER A 159 5.50 13.13 -25.93
N PRO A 160 5.75 13.04 -24.61
CA PRO A 160 4.86 12.35 -23.69
C PRO A 160 3.48 13.04 -23.63
N THR A 161 2.41 12.25 -23.58
CA THR A 161 1.03 12.73 -23.53
C THR A 161 0.56 13.07 -22.12
N SER A 162 1.33 12.66 -21.08
CA SER A 162 1.03 12.94 -19.67
C SER A 162 2.30 13.20 -18.88
N ILE A 163 2.13 13.89 -17.74
CA ILE A 163 3.23 14.09 -16.78
C ILE A 163 3.75 12.76 -16.24
N GLY A 164 2.86 11.78 -16.05
CA GLY A 164 3.27 10.43 -15.64
C GLY A 164 4.16 9.75 -16.70
N GLN A 165 3.88 9.89 -17.98
CA GLN A 165 4.79 9.40 -19.04
C GLN A 165 6.11 10.16 -19.01
N ALA A 166 6.08 11.49 -18.89
CA ALA A 166 7.28 12.32 -18.81
C ALA A 166 8.21 11.87 -17.68
N SER A 167 7.66 11.54 -16.50
CA SER A 167 8.43 11.11 -15.33
C SER A 167 9.17 9.76 -15.50
N ARG A 168 8.76 8.94 -16.48
CA ARG A 168 9.40 7.64 -16.77
C ARG A 168 10.47 7.70 -17.86
N ILE A 169 10.66 8.86 -18.48
CA ILE A 169 11.68 9.04 -19.50
C ILE A 169 13.06 9.11 -18.84
N SER A 170 13.98 8.25 -19.27
CA SER A 170 15.36 8.31 -18.80
C SER A 170 16.00 9.66 -19.13
N GLY A 171 16.60 10.32 -18.14
CA GLY A 171 17.16 11.67 -18.24
C GLY A 171 16.21 12.78 -17.74
N VAL A 172 14.94 12.46 -17.46
CA VAL A 172 13.99 13.37 -16.80
C VAL A 172 13.94 13.05 -15.31
N SER A 173 14.35 14.00 -14.48
CA SER A 173 14.38 13.85 -13.01
C SER A 173 13.05 14.28 -12.37
N PRO A 174 12.80 13.91 -11.10
CA PRO A 174 11.66 14.43 -10.34
C PRO A 174 11.60 15.96 -10.26
N ALA A 175 12.76 16.63 -10.26
CA ALA A 175 12.86 18.09 -10.27
C ALA A 175 12.32 18.67 -11.61
N ASP A 176 12.67 18.06 -12.74
CA ASP A 176 12.17 18.49 -14.06
C ASP A 176 10.65 18.30 -14.15
N VAL A 177 10.14 17.19 -13.59
CA VAL A 177 8.68 16.94 -13.51
C VAL A 177 7.98 18.02 -12.67
N SER A 178 8.59 18.44 -11.56
CA SER A 178 8.05 19.50 -10.71
C SER A 178 8.02 20.85 -11.44
N VAL A 179 9.07 21.18 -12.18
CA VAL A 179 9.14 22.39 -13.01
C VAL A 179 8.05 22.39 -14.08
N LEU A 180 7.85 21.29 -14.78
CA LEU A 180 6.78 21.12 -15.76
C LEU A 180 5.39 21.32 -15.14
N LEU A 181 5.15 20.73 -13.96
CA LEU A 181 3.87 20.85 -13.26
C LEU A 181 3.55 22.30 -12.89
N VAL A 182 4.53 23.01 -12.32
CA VAL A 182 4.37 24.43 -11.94
C VAL A 182 4.08 25.28 -13.18
N TYR A 183 4.85 25.09 -14.24
CA TYR A 183 4.68 25.86 -15.47
C TYR A 183 3.31 25.62 -16.12
N MET A 184 2.85 24.36 -16.19
CA MET A 184 1.52 24.03 -16.73
C MET A 184 0.37 24.58 -15.88
N GLU A 185 0.56 24.70 -14.57
CA GLU A 185 -0.44 25.33 -13.69
C GLU A 185 -0.47 26.83 -13.88
N GLN A 186 0.67 27.50 -14.07
CA GLN A 186 0.75 28.93 -14.41
C GLN A 186 0.09 29.23 -15.75
N MET A 187 0.34 28.44 -16.78
CA MET A 187 -0.31 28.60 -18.09
C MET A 187 -1.85 28.57 -17.97
N LYS A 188 -2.37 27.59 -17.24
CA LYS A 188 -3.83 27.49 -17.02
C LYS A 188 -4.42 28.68 -16.27
N TYR A 189 -3.65 29.28 -15.38
CA TYR A 189 -4.07 30.47 -14.65
C TYR A 189 -4.16 31.67 -15.59
N HIS A 190 -3.13 31.90 -16.41
CA HIS A 190 -3.11 33.00 -17.40
C HIS A 190 -4.16 32.85 -18.49
N GLU A 191 -4.46 31.62 -18.94
CA GLU A 191 -5.55 31.38 -19.90
C GLU A 191 -6.93 31.74 -19.34
N LYS A 192 -7.13 31.52 -18.03
CA LYS A 192 -8.38 31.89 -17.35
C LYS A 192 -8.54 33.41 -17.19
N GLU A 193 -7.46 34.10 -16.76
CA GLU A 193 -7.48 35.57 -16.65
C GLU A 193 -7.64 36.27 -17.98
N SER A 194 -7.22 35.65 -19.08
CA SER A 194 -7.36 36.22 -20.43
C SER A 194 -8.74 35.95 -21.06
N ALA A 195 -9.56 35.08 -20.42
CA ALA A 195 -10.88 34.70 -20.90
C ALA A 195 -12.03 35.39 -20.13
N GLU A 196 -11.71 36.15 -19.07
CA GLU A 196 -12.61 37.03 -18.32
C GLU A 196 -12.46 38.48 -18.81
#